data_3b26de3b451c89c7d602f432cf67c51d
#
_entry.id   3b26de3b451c89c7d602f432cf67c51d
#
_cell.length_a   1.000
_cell.length_b   1.000
_cell.length_c   1.000
_cell.angle_alpha   90.00
_cell.angle_beta   90.00
_cell.angle_gamma   90.00
#
_symmetry.space_group_name_H-M   'P 1'
#
loop_
_entity.id
_entity.type
_entity.pdbx_description
1 polymer ?
#
loop_
_entity_poly.entity_id
_entity_poly.type
_entity_poly.pdbx_seq_one_letter_code
_entity_poly.pdbx_strand_id
1 'polypeptide(L)'
;MIAVDLMRAYFDEESPLCLPSSDCLAGAAAVLASARAAGYPVFHTVVRFDDAEHGGVFLRKVPALRLLISPSPGETPPLGELMPQVAPIAGETVVVKQSASAFFGTDLADQLRAAEVDTVIIVGVSTSGCVRATAVDAVQHNFVPLVVREAVGDRDDAVQRSALYDLQAKYAEVVGLDVILGG
;
A
#
# COMPACT_ATOMS: atom_id res chain seq x y z
N MET A 1 8.18 -1.79 7.66
CA MET A 1 7.12 -0.90 7.16
C MET A 1 6.68 -1.35 5.78
N ILE A 2 5.37 -1.26 5.46
CA ILE A 2 4.82 -1.56 4.12
C ILE A 2 4.11 -0.30 3.61
N ALA A 3 4.62 0.30 2.52
CA ALA A 3 4.02 1.44 1.81
C ALA A 3 3.21 0.90 0.63
N VAL A 4 1.88 0.90 0.78
CA VAL A 4 0.95 0.22 -0.13
C VAL A 4 0.54 1.16 -1.25
N ASP A 5 0.94 0.84 -2.49
CA ASP A 5 0.44 1.40 -3.75
C ASP A 5 0.39 2.93 -3.82
N LEU A 6 1.38 3.63 -3.25
CA LEU A 6 1.48 5.09 -3.33
C LEU A 6 1.96 5.53 -4.74
N MET A 7 1.19 5.11 -5.76
CA MET A 7 1.49 5.30 -7.18
C MET A 7 0.80 6.54 -7.74
N ARG A 8 1.34 7.09 -8.80
CA ARG A 8 0.77 8.24 -9.53
C ARG A 8 -0.70 8.04 -9.90
N ALA A 9 -1.11 6.81 -10.21
CA ALA A 9 -2.50 6.49 -10.53
C ALA A 9 -3.53 6.98 -9.51
N TYR A 10 -3.15 7.09 -8.25
CA TYR A 10 -4.05 7.52 -7.17
C TYR A 10 -3.97 9.01 -6.85
N PHE A 11 -3.06 9.77 -7.50
CA PHE A 11 -2.81 11.18 -7.21
C PHE A 11 -2.79 12.07 -8.45
N ASP A 12 -2.92 11.50 -9.63
CA ASP A 12 -3.02 12.20 -10.90
C ASP A 12 -4.50 12.52 -11.19
N GLU A 13 -4.83 13.79 -11.36
CA GLU A 13 -6.22 14.26 -11.53
C GLU A 13 -6.91 13.68 -12.78
N GLU A 14 -6.14 13.29 -13.80
CA GLU A 14 -6.67 12.66 -15.00
C GLU A 14 -6.94 11.16 -14.83
N SER A 15 -6.47 10.57 -13.71
CA SER A 15 -6.65 9.14 -13.44
C SER A 15 -8.05 8.84 -12.91
N PRO A 16 -8.74 7.81 -13.43
CA PRO A 16 -10.00 7.35 -12.88
C PRO A 16 -9.87 6.74 -11.47
N LEU A 17 -8.66 6.55 -10.97
CA LEU A 17 -8.36 6.08 -9.61
C LEU A 17 -7.98 7.22 -8.68
N CYS A 18 -7.93 8.47 -9.15
CA CYS A 18 -7.51 9.62 -8.36
C CYS A 18 -8.34 9.75 -7.08
N LEU A 19 -7.67 9.94 -5.97
CA LEU A 19 -8.30 10.19 -4.68
C LEU A 19 -8.73 11.66 -4.56
N PRO A 20 -9.77 11.98 -3.77
CA PRO A 20 -10.25 13.35 -3.57
C PRO A 20 -9.25 14.23 -2.80
N SER A 21 -8.31 13.62 -2.06
CA SER A 21 -7.25 14.31 -1.34
C SER A 21 -5.95 13.51 -1.41
N SER A 22 -4.83 14.23 -1.43
CA SER A 22 -3.48 13.68 -1.31
C SER A 22 -2.90 13.80 0.11
N ASP A 23 -3.69 14.14 1.12
CA ASP A 23 -3.23 14.39 2.50
C ASP A 23 -2.50 13.17 3.09
N CYS A 24 -2.98 11.96 2.79
CA CYS A 24 -2.34 10.72 3.23
C CYS A 24 -0.88 10.57 2.74
N LEU A 25 -0.52 11.21 1.64
CA LEU A 25 0.82 11.14 1.08
C LEU A 25 1.85 11.83 1.99
N ALA A 26 1.48 12.97 2.58
CA ALA A 26 2.34 13.66 3.55
C ALA A 26 2.54 12.83 4.82
N GLY A 27 1.48 12.21 5.34
CA GLY A 27 1.56 11.28 6.46
C GLY A 27 2.43 10.06 6.15
N ALA A 28 2.24 9.44 4.97
CA ALA A 28 3.03 8.31 4.53
C ALA A 28 4.53 8.66 4.39
N ALA A 29 4.84 9.84 3.84
CA ALA A 29 6.23 10.32 3.73
C ALA A 29 6.87 10.55 5.11
N ALA A 30 6.12 11.06 6.08
CA ALA A 30 6.62 11.25 7.45
C ALA A 30 6.91 9.90 8.14
N VAL A 31 5.99 8.92 8.03
CA VAL A 31 6.20 7.56 8.56
C VAL A 31 7.40 6.90 7.89
N LEU A 32 7.53 7.05 6.56
CA LEU A 32 8.65 6.50 5.80
C LEU A 32 10.00 7.09 6.26
N ALA A 33 10.05 8.41 6.46
CA ALA A 33 11.25 9.08 6.97
C ALA A 33 11.63 8.56 8.38
N SER A 34 10.66 8.37 9.26
CA SER A 34 10.87 7.81 10.60
C SER A 34 11.38 6.37 10.55
N ALA A 35 10.77 5.52 9.71
CA ALA A 35 11.18 4.13 9.53
C ALA A 35 12.62 4.04 8.99
N ARG A 36 12.98 4.89 8.02
CA ARG A 36 14.35 5.00 7.48
C ARG A 36 15.34 5.43 8.54
N ALA A 37 15.01 6.44 9.34
CA ALA A 37 15.86 6.93 10.42
C ALA A 37 16.09 5.87 11.53
N ALA A 38 15.08 5.04 11.79
CA ALA A 38 15.15 3.92 12.73
C ALA A 38 15.84 2.66 12.15
N GLY A 39 16.17 2.65 10.85
CA GLY A 39 16.76 1.49 10.17
C GLY A 39 15.81 0.32 9.97
N TYR A 40 14.50 0.56 9.99
CA TYR A 40 13.51 -0.49 9.77
C TYR A 40 13.48 -0.93 8.29
N PRO A 41 13.26 -2.23 8.02
CA PRO A 41 13.04 -2.70 6.65
C PRO A 41 11.81 -2.02 6.04
N VAL A 42 11.97 -1.51 4.80
CA VAL A 42 10.91 -0.84 4.05
C VAL A 42 10.58 -1.63 2.79
N PHE A 43 9.28 -1.88 2.62
CA PHE A 43 8.70 -2.54 1.47
C PHE A 43 7.68 -1.59 0.83
N HIS A 44 7.86 -1.31 -0.46
CA HIS A 44 6.88 -0.61 -1.27
C HIS A 44 6.09 -1.63 -2.07
N THR A 45 4.81 -1.41 -2.29
CA THR A 45 4.06 -2.23 -3.23
C THR A 45 3.60 -1.41 -4.43
N VAL A 46 3.52 -2.06 -5.57
CA VAL A 46 2.91 -1.54 -6.79
C VAL A 46 2.02 -2.59 -7.42
N VAL A 47 0.85 -2.17 -7.90
CA VAL A 47 0.01 -3.02 -8.75
C VAL A 47 0.51 -2.89 -10.18
N ARG A 48 0.86 -4.01 -10.79
CA ARG A 48 1.24 -4.07 -12.20
C ARG A 48 0.80 -5.40 -12.81
N PHE A 49 0.21 -5.34 -13.99
CA PHE A 49 -0.16 -6.50 -14.78
C PHE A 49 0.72 -6.58 -16.03
N ASP A 50 1.22 -7.76 -16.36
CA ASP A 50 2.00 -7.96 -17.58
C ASP A 50 1.11 -7.87 -18.83
N ASP A 51 -0.15 -8.30 -18.68
CA ASP A 51 -1.19 -8.16 -19.70
C ASP A 51 -2.60 -8.20 -19.08
N ALA A 52 -3.63 -8.05 -19.92
CA ALA A 52 -5.02 -8.05 -19.48
C ALA A 52 -5.53 -9.42 -19.00
N GLU A 53 -4.91 -10.52 -19.39
CA GLU A 53 -5.34 -11.89 -19.02
C GLU A 53 -4.88 -12.21 -17.61
N HIS A 54 -3.65 -11.83 -17.24
CA HIS A 54 -3.07 -12.03 -15.91
C HIS A 54 -3.79 -11.25 -14.80
N GLY A 55 -4.48 -10.15 -15.12
CA GLY A 55 -5.28 -9.40 -14.16
C GLY A 55 -6.54 -10.11 -13.64
N GLY A 56 -6.96 -11.17 -14.31
CA GLY A 56 -8.01 -12.11 -13.88
C GLY A 56 -9.33 -11.43 -13.49
N VAL A 57 -9.94 -11.93 -12.41
CA VAL A 57 -11.22 -11.40 -11.88
C VAL A 57 -11.06 -9.99 -11.33
N PHE A 58 -9.92 -9.69 -10.71
CA PHE A 58 -9.68 -8.37 -10.10
C PHE A 58 -9.70 -7.25 -11.15
N LEU A 59 -8.97 -7.43 -12.25
CA LEU A 59 -8.95 -6.46 -13.35
C LEU A 59 -10.32 -6.32 -14.05
N ARG A 60 -11.10 -7.42 -14.13
CA ARG A 60 -12.47 -7.36 -14.66
C ARG A 60 -13.43 -6.61 -13.75
N LYS A 61 -13.27 -6.76 -12.42
CA LYS A 61 -14.13 -6.10 -11.42
C LYS A 61 -13.80 -4.62 -11.29
N VAL A 62 -12.53 -4.24 -11.48
CA VAL A 62 -12.05 -2.85 -11.37
C VAL A 62 -11.36 -2.46 -12.70
N PRO A 63 -12.15 -2.17 -13.76
CA PRO A 63 -11.59 -1.91 -15.10
C PRO A 63 -10.60 -0.75 -15.16
N ALA A 64 -10.69 0.23 -14.24
CA ALA A 64 -9.76 1.33 -14.12
C ALA A 64 -8.30 0.87 -13.90
N LEU A 65 -8.08 -0.31 -13.31
CA LEU A 65 -6.73 -0.87 -13.13
C LEU A 65 -6.04 -1.25 -14.46
N ARG A 66 -6.74 -1.21 -15.60
CA ARG A 66 -6.12 -1.46 -16.92
C ARG A 66 -5.02 -0.46 -17.27
N LEU A 67 -5.05 0.74 -16.69
CA LEU A 67 -3.98 1.74 -16.83
C LEU A 67 -2.64 1.28 -16.20
N LEU A 68 -2.67 0.22 -15.38
CA LEU A 68 -1.50 -0.40 -14.75
C LEU A 68 -1.00 -1.64 -15.51
N ILE A 69 -1.49 -1.89 -16.70
CA ILE A 69 -0.94 -2.91 -17.60
C ILE A 69 0.37 -2.39 -18.18
N SER A 70 1.42 -3.19 -18.11
CA SER A 70 2.74 -2.87 -18.67
C SER A 70 2.66 -2.60 -20.17
N PRO A 71 3.29 -1.53 -20.68
CA PRO A 71 3.40 -1.31 -22.14
C PRO A 71 4.21 -2.40 -22.81
N SER A 72 5.19 -2.94 -22.12
CA SER A 72 6.03 -4.08 -22.53
C SER A 72 6.38 -4.94 -21.30
N PRO A 73 6.72 -6.22 -21.45
CA PRO A 73 7.04 -7.08 -20.31
C PRO A 73 8.10 -6.47 -19.38
N GLY A 74 7.76 -6.32 -18.11
CA GLY A 74 8.63 -5.75 -17.07
C GLY A 74 8.73 -4.23 -17.04
N GLU A 75 8.13 -3.52 -18.01
CA GLU A 75 8.12 -2.06 -18.04
C GLU A 75 7.03 -1.49 -17.09
N THR A 76 7.37 -0.43 -16.38
CA THR A 76 6.40 0.24 -15.49
C THR A 76 5.56 1.23 -16.31
N PRO A 77 4.22 1.12 -16.30
CA PRO A 77 3.36 2.10 -16.93
C PRO A 77 3.51 3.46 -16.23
N PRO A 78 3.35 4.60 -16.93
CA PRO A 78 3.58 5.95 -16.35
C PRO A 78 2.80 6.22 -15.06
N LEU A 79 1.56 5.77 -14.98
CA LEU A 79 0.73 5.89 -13.77
C LEU A 79 1.02 4.81 -12.71
N GLY A 80 1.85 3.81 -13.04
CA GLY A 80 2.34 2.79 -12.12
C GLY A 80 3.58 3.21 -11.32
N GLU A 81 4.17 4.37 -11.62
CA GLU A 81 5.31 4.89 -10.87
C GLU A 81 4.90 5.34 -9.47
N LEU A 82 5.77 5.11 -8.49
CA LEU A 82 5.59 5.62 -7.13
C LEU A 82 5.73 7.14 -7.09
N MET A 83 4.98 7.78 -6.19
CA MET A 83 5.07 9.23 -5.99
C MET A 83 6.46 9.64 -5.51
N PRO A 84 7.04 10.73 -6.01
CA PRO A 84 8.40 11.15 -5.67
C PRO A 84 8.68 11.30 -4.18
N GLN A 85 7.66 11.73 -3.40
CA GLN A 85 7.77 11.93 -1.94
C GLN A 85 8.01 10.64 -1.18
N VAL A 86 7.66 9.50 -1.77
CA VAL A 86 7.76 8.16 -1.17
C VAL A 86 8.53 7.20 -2.06
N ALA A 87 9.30 7.72 -3.00
CA ALA A 87 10.11 6.89 -3.88
C ALA A 87 11.10 6.01 -3.09
N PRO A 88 11.32 4.76 -3.49
CA PRO A 88 12.25 3.87 -2.82
C PRO A 88 13.68 4.37 -2.95
N ILE A 89 14.47 4.12 -1.92
CA ILE A 89 15.92 4.36 -1.92
C ILE A 89 16.68 3.02 -2.01
N ALA A 90 17.99 3.09 -2.21
CA ALA A 90 18.82 1.89 -2.29
C ALA A 90 18.67 1.02 -1.02
N GLY A 91 18.43 -0.27 -1.21
CA GLY A 91 18.22 -1.25 -0.14
C GLY A 91 16.74 -1.46 0.26
N GLU A 92 15.81 -0.68 -0.27
CA GLU A 92 14.37 -0.91 -0.08
C GLU A 92 13.79 -1.82 -1.16
N THR A 93 12.83 -2.64 -0.78
CA THR A 93 12.22 -3.61 -1.69
C THR A 93 10.95 -3.06 -2.34
N VAL A 94 10.81 -3.25 -3.65
CA VAL A 94 9.56 -3.00 -4.38
C VAL A 94 8.91 -4.33 -4.72
N VAL A 95 7.76 -4.60 -4.11
CA VAL A 95 6.94 -5.80 -4.33
C VAL A 95 5.93 -5.50 -5.42
N VAL A 96 6.06 -6.16 -6.56
CA VAL A 96 5.07 -6.09 -7.64
C VAL A 96 3.98 -7.11 -7.37
N LYS A 97 2.73 -6.67 -7.36
CA LYS A 97 1.58 -7.55 -7.13
C LYS A 97 0.48 -7.37 -8.19
N GLN A 98 -0.35 -8.38 -8.34
CA GLN A 98 -1.49 -8.42 -9.25
C GLN A 98 -2.82 -8.57 -8.49
N SER A 99 -2.77 -8.45 -7.17
CA SER A 99 -3.90 -8.62 -6.26
C SER A 99 -4.00 -7.44 -5.30
N ALA A 100 -5.10 -7.32 -4.57
CA ALA A 100 -5.27 -6.27 -3.59
C ALA A 100 -4.26 -6.38 -2.44
N SER A 101 -4.09 -7.58 -1.87
CA SER A 101 -3.15 -7.80 -0.78
C SER A 101 -1.70 -7.80 -1.26
N ALA A 102 -0.81 -7.21 -0.46
CA ALA A 102 0.63 -7.25 -0.66
C ALA A 102 1.23 -8.67 -0.46
N PHE A 103 0.52 -9.54 0.25
CA PHE A 103 0.96 -10.90 0.55
C PHE A 103 0.52 -11.93 -0.49
N PHE A 104 -0.65 -11.70 -1.12
CA PHE A 104 -1.22 -12.70 -2.02
C PHE A 104 -0.43 -12.82 -3.32
N GLY A 105 0.16 -14.01 -3.54
CA GLY A 105 0.95 -14.31 -4.75
C GLY A 105 2.32 -13.62 -4.79
N THR A 106 2.84 -13.18 -3.64
CA THR A 106 4.18 -12.59 -3.47
C THR A 106 4.96 -13.35 -2.41
N ASP A 107 6.24 -13.06 -2.27
CA ASP A 107 7.12 -13.61 -1.24
C ASP A 107 7.28 -12.67 -0.02
N LEU A 108 6.44 -11.63 0.11
CA LEU A 108 6.54 -10.62 1.15
C LEU A 108 6.57 -11.23 2.57
N ALA A 109 5.74 -12.26 2.83
CA ALA A 109 5.71 -12.90 4.15
C ALA A 109 7.06 -13.55 4.51
N ASP A 110 7.72 -14.17 3.53
CA ASP A 110 9.01 -14.82 3.75
C ASP A 110 10.13 -13.79 3.90
N GLN A 111 10.08 -12.69 3.15
CA GLN A 111 11.01 -11.57 3.31
C GLN A 111 10.89 -10.91 4.69
N LEU A 112 9.66 -10.69 5.18
CA LEU A 112 9.43 -10.16 6.53
C LEU A 112 9.95 -11.10 7.62
N ARG A 113 9.71 -12.41 7.49
CA ARG A 113 10.25 -13.41 8.43
C ARG A 113 11.78 -13.46 8.40
N ALA A 114 12.37 -13.40 7.22
CA ALA A 114 13.83 -13.36 7.06
C ALA A 114 14.46 -12.11 7.70
N ALA A 115 13.71 -11.01 7.74
CA ALA A 115 14.09 -9.76 8.42
C ALA A 115 13.69 -9.74 9.92
N GLU A 116 13.23 -10.86 10.49
CA GLU A 116 12.82 -11.02 11.89
C GLU A 116 11.73 -10.01 12.31
N VAL A 117 10.86 -9.61 11.36
CA VAL A 117 9.73 -8.70 11.60
C VAL A 117 8.57 -9.47 12.21
N ASP A 118 7.98 -8.96 13.28
CA ASP A 118 6.73 -9.43 13.90
C ASP A 118 5.58 -8.43 13.75
N THR A 119 5.89 -7.15 13.57
CA THR A 119 4.94 -6.05 13.49
C THR A 119 5.16 -5.26 12.21
N VAL A 120 4.08 -4.95 11.48
CA VAL A 120 4.12 -4.22 10.21
C VAL A 120 3.35 -2.90 10.30
N ILE A 121 4.03 -1.79 10.09
CA ILE A 121 3.41 -0.48 9.94
C ILE A 121 2.95 -0.37 8.49
N ILE A 122 1.65 -0.13 8.29
CA ILE A 122 1.01 -0.08 6.97
C ILE A 122 0.52 1.35 6.69
N VAL A 123 0.95 1.89 5.57
CA VAL A 123 0.51 3.18 5.02
C VAL A 123 0.12 3.01 3.55
N GLY A 124 -0.58 3.97 2.98
CA GLY A 124 -0.87 3.98 1.54
C GLY A 124 -2.34 3.91 1.17
N VAL A 125 -2.64 3.33 0.00
CA VAL A 125 -3.96 3.42 -0.63
C VAL A 125 -4.38 2.09 -1.29
N SER A 126 -5.69 1.86 -1.51
CA SER A 126 -6.80 2.52 -0.83
C SER A 126 -7.11 1.83 0.49
N THR A 127 -7.58 2.57 1.49
CA THR A 127 -7.82 2.05 2.85
C THR A 127 -8.77 0.85 2.84
N SER A 128 -9.90 0.94 2.12
CA SER A 128 -10.88 -0.13 2.01
C SER A 128 -10.47 -1.28 1.07
N GLY A 129 -9.44 -1.05 0.27
CA GLY A 129 -8.93 -1.96 -0.75
C GLY A 129 -7.62 -2.63 -0.35
N CYS A 130 -6.51 -2.16 -0.97
CA CYS A 130 -5.21 -2.80 -0.83
C CYS A 130 -4.64 -2.72 0.60
N VAL A 131 -4.84 -1.61 1.31
CA VAL A 131 -4.45 -1.48 2.73
C VAL A 131 -5.19 -2.50 3.58
N ARG A 132 -6.53 -2.56 3.47
CA ARG A 132 -7.34 -3.53 4.21
C ARG A 132 -6.97 -4.97 3.88
N ALA A 133 -6.84 -5.32 2.60
CA ALA A 133 -6.46 -6.67 2.18
C ALA A 133 -5.09 -7.07 2.73
N THR A 134 -4.13 -6.15 2.72
CA THR A 134 -2.79 -6.36 3.27
C THR A 134 -2.83 -6.53 4.79
N ALA A 135 -3.61 -5.74 5.52
CA ALA A 135 -3.73 -5.87 6.97
C ALA A 135 -4.40 -7.21 7.38
N VAL A 136 -5.45 -7.63 6.64
CA VAL A 136 -6.10 -8.93 6.87
C VAL A 136 -5.12 -10.07 6.67
N ASP A 137 -4.36 -10.06 5.57
CA ASP A 137 -3.37 -11.11 5.30
C ASP A 137 -2.18 -11.06 6.27
N ALA A 138 -1.76 -9.87 6.71
CA ALA A 138 -0.74 -9.75 7.75
C ALA A 138 -1.12 -10.55 9.01
N VAL A 139 -2.35 -10.38 9.51
CA VAL A 139 -2.87 -11.17 10.65
C VAL A 139 -2.86 -12.66 10.33
N GLN A 140 -3.28 -13.08 9.13
CA GLN A 140 -3.30 -14.48 8.73
C GLN A 140 -1.89 -15.10 8.61
N HIS A 141 -0.88 -14.25 8.34
CA HIS A 141 0.53 -14.64 8.36
C HIS A 141 1.19 -14.48 9.73
N ASN A 142 0.41 -14.14 10.78
CA ASN A 142 0.83 -13.94 12.16
C ASN A 142 1.75 -12.73 12.39
N PHE A 143 1.57 -11.66 11.58
CA PHE A 143 2.15 -10.34 11.85
C PHE A 143 1.13 -9.46 12.58
N VAL A 144 1.60 -8.51 13.40
CA VAL A 144 0.77 -7.49 14.04
C VAL A 144 0.71 -6.26 13.13
N PRO A 145 -0.43 -5.93 12.49
CA PRO A 145 -0.52 -4.76 11.63
C PRO A 145 -0.90 -3.50 12.42
N LEU A 146 -0.13 -2.44 12.22
CA LEU A 146 -0.42 -1.07 12.66
C LEU A 146 -0.78 -0.24 11.42
N VAL A 147 -2.01 0.25 11.33
CA VAL A 147 -2.45 1.12 10.23
C VAL A 147 -2.43 2.57 10.71
N VAL A 148 -1.66 3.43 10.03
CA VAL A 148 -1.52 4.84 10.42
C VAL A 148 -2.62 5.66 9.76
N ARG A 149 -3.55 6.17 10.57
CA ARG A 149 -4.80 6.83 10.11
C ARG A 149 -4.56 7.97 9.13
N GLU A 150 -3.60 8.84 9.42
CA GLU A 150 -3.28 10.03 8.63
C GLU A 150 -2.40 9.71 7.42
N ALA A 151 -1.93 8.45 7.30
CA ALA A 151 -1.06 7.99 6.22
C ALA A 151 -1.76 7.00 5.27
N VAL A 152 -3.09 6.84 5.39
CA VAL A 152 -3.90 6.03 4.47
C VAL A 152 -5.05 6.86 3.91
N GLY A 153 -5.44 6.58 2.67
CA GLY A 153 -6.47 7.33 1.97
C GLY A 153 -7.45 6.46 1.18
N ASP A 154 -8.64 6.99 0.93
CA ASP A 154 -9.66 6.32 0.12
C ASP A 154 -10.40 7.31 -0.79
N ARG A 155 -11.22 6.80 -1.71
CA ARG A 155 -12.01 7.56 -2.69
C ARG A 155 -13.18 8.36 -2.10
N ASP A 156 -13.54 8.08 -0.85
CA ASP A 156 -14.71 8.67 -0.17
C ASP A 156 -14.54 8.61 1.35
N ASP A 157 -14.91 9.68 2.04
CA ASP A 157 -14.76 9.80 3.49
C ASP A 157 -15.59 8.76 4.29
N ALA A 158 -16.77 8.39 3.81
CA ALA A 158 -17.59 7.38 4.49
C ALA A 158 -16.97 6.00 4.34
N VAL A 159 -16.40 5.69 3.17
CA VAL A 159 -15.63 4.47 2.91
C VAL A 159 -14.39 4.43 3.77
N GLN A 160 -13.64 5.54 3.85
CA GLN A 160 -12.45 5.68 4.70
C GLN A 160 -12.78 5.36 6.17
N ARG A 161 -13.79 6.05 6.73
CA ARG A 161 -14.21 5.84 8.13
C ARG A 161 -14.66 4.41 8.40
N SER A 162 -15.45 3.83 7.50
CA SER A 162 -15.95 2.46 7.65
C SER A 162 -14.80 1.45 7.60
N ALA A 163 -13.84 1.62 6.69
CA ALA A 163 -12.69 0.74 6.57
C ALA A 163 -11.79 0.80 7.81
N LEU A 164 -11.51 2.00 8.31
CA LEU A 164 -10.71 2.17 9.55
C LEU A 164 -11.43 1.58 10.78
N TYR A 165 -12.76 1.73 10.86
CA TYR A 165 -13.55 1.11 11.94
C TYR A 165 -13.46 -0.41 11.93
N ASP A 166 -13.62 -1.04 10.76
CA ASP A 166 -13.50 -2.49 10.61
C ASP A 166 -12.09 -3.00 10.88
N LEU A 167 -11.07 -2.26 10.43
CA LEU A 167 -9.66 -2.58 10.68
C LEU A 167 -9.39 -2.59 12.18
N GLN A 168 -9.74 -1.51 12.89
CA GLN A 168 -9.58 -1.42 14.35
C GLN A 168 -10.33 -2.52 15.09
N ALA A 169 -11.51 -2.88 14.62
CA ALA A 169 -12.34 -3.88 15.30
C ALA A 169 -11.80 -5.31 15.22
N LYS A 170 -11.02 -5.66 14.16
CA LYS A 170 -10.75 -7.07 13.84
C LYS A 170 -9.36 -7.38 13.30
N TYR A 171 -8.69 -6.44 12.61
CA TYR A 171 -7.57 -6.81 11.74
C TYR A 171 -6.29 -5.99 11.96
N ALA A 172 -6.36 -4.85 12.63
CA ALA A 172 -5.20 -4.00 12.84
C ALA A 172 -5.42 -3.07 14.03
N GLU A 173 -4.33 -2.60 14.63
CA GLU A 173 -4.39 -1.41 15.47
C GLU A 173 -4.33 -0.17 14.57
N VAL A 174 -5.38 0.67 14.61
CA VAL A 174 -5.42 1.95 13.90
C VAL A 174 -4.85 3.03 14.81
N VAL A 175 -3.63 3.45 14.51
CA VAL A 175 -2.87 4.40 15.33
C VAL A 175 -2.82 5.79 14.69
N GLY A 176 -2.61 6.81 15.51
CA GLY A 176 -2.31 8.16 15.03
C GLY A 176 -0.87 8.29 14.55
N LEU A 177 -0.61 9.28 13.71
CA LEU A 177 0.73 9.59 13.21
C LEU A 177 1.70 9.95 14.37
N ASP A 178 1.21 10.63 15.40
CA ASP A 178 1.94 10.98 16.62
C ASP A 178 2.52 9.75 17.34
N VAL A 179 1.77 8.66 17.39
CA VAL A 179 2.24 7.39 18.01
C VAL A 179 3.46 6.84 17.29
N ILE A 180 3.49 6.93 15.97
CA ILE A 180 4.61 6.41 15.16
C ILE A 180 5.82 7.34 15.19
N LEU A 181 5.59 8.65 15.27
CA LEU A 181 6.67 9.63 15.24
C LEU A 181 7.27 9.93 16.62
N GLY A 182 6.74 9.31 17.69
CA GLY A 182 7.27 9.47 19.05
C GLY A 182 6.91 10.82 19.66
N GLY A 183 5.70 11.30 19.40
CA GLY A 183 5.15 12.54 19.96
C GLY A 183 4.87 12.44 21.44
#